data_e8dcc400817068b12ce1f37a2d0c2c06
#
_entry.id   e8dcc400817068b12ce1f37a2d0c2c06
#
_cell.length_a   1.000
_cell.length_b   1.000
_cell.length_c   1.000
_cell.angle_alpha   90.00
_cell.angle_beta   90.00
_cell.angle_gamma   90.00
#
_symmetry.space_group_name_H-M   'P 1'
#
loop_
_entity.id
_entity.type
_entity.pdbx_description
1 polymer ?
#
loop_
_entity_poly.entity_id
_entity_poly.type
_entity_poly.pdbx_seq_one_letter_code
_entity_poly.pdbx_strand_id
1 'polypeptide(L)'
;MSDAVRIDQLERNVADLSARLQRREDELDVRKLQHLYGYLIDKCLYNETADLFTDDGEVRFFGGVWRGQAGIRRLYVERFQARFTHGTNGPIDGFLLDHPQLQDIVDIDADGVTAYARARSMMQAGRHKDYTDPANPALGARQWWEGGIYENTYKKVDGIWRIQILNYMPQWHADFDQGWANTPAEYVPFPKITYPEDPTGPDALITDHWLWPTHKLVPFHMPHPVTGKEIVAERWQGDIDREQAARQAVSA
;
A
#
# COMPACT_ATOMS: atom_id res chain seq x y z
N MET A 1 -14.47 -46.25 26.75
CA MET A 1 -13.42 -45.66 25.87
C MET A 1 -12.11 -45.98 26.57
N SER A 2 -11.14 -46.62 25.91
CA SER A 2 -9.86 -46.92 26.54
C SER A 2 -9.04 -45.62 26.75
N ASP A 3 -8.13 -45.63 27.72
CA ASP A 3 -7.27 -44.46 28.00
C ASP A 3 -6.44 -44.07 26.76
N ALA A 4 -5.99 -45.04 25.97
CA ALA A 4 -5.30 -44.78 24.71
C ALA A 4 -6.14 -43.95 23.72
N VAL A 5 -7.41 -44.26 23.52
CA VAL A 5 -8.32 -43.50 22.64
C VAL A 5 -8.55 -42.09 23.17
N ARG A 6 -8.56 -41.94 24.49
CA ARG A 6 -8.71 -40.61 25.12
C ARG A 6 -7.45 -39.78 24.96
N ILE A 7 -6.27 -40.38 25.08
CA ILE A 7 -4.98 -39.69 24.85
C ILE A 7 -4.88 -39.21 23.41
N ASP A 8 -5.11 -40.10 22.42
CA ASP A 8 -5.10 -39.71 21.00
C ASP A 8 -6.06 -38.55 20.68
N GLN A 9 -7.25 -38.56 21.31
CA GLN A 9 -8.21 -37.46 21.13
C GLN A 9 -7.70 -36.14 21.74
N LEU A 10 -7.06 -36.17 22.90
CA LEU A 10 -6.47 -35.00 23.55
C LEU A 10 -5.31 -34.44 22.73
N GLU A 11 -4.43 -35.29 22.19
CA GLU A 11 -3.34 -34.88 21.32
C GLU A 11 -3.84 -34.20 20.06
N ARG A 12 -4.87 -34.74 19.38
CA ARG A 12 -5.50 -34.06 18.23
C ARG A 12 -6.11 -32.70 18.60
N ASN A 13 -6.79 -32.61 19.75
CA ASN A 13 -7.37 -31.36 20.22
C ASN A 13 -6.30 -30.31 20.52
N VAL A 14 -5.19 -30.73 21.14
CA VAL A 14 -4.06 -29.84 21.43
C VAL A 14 -3.43 -29.35 20.13
N ALA A 15 -3.22 -30.23 19.14
CA ALA A 15 -2.68 -29.85 17.86
C ALA A 15 -3.59 -28.84 17.11
N ASP A 16 -4.92 -29.09 17.10
CA ASP A 16 -5.89 -28.17 16.51
C ASP A 16 -5.88 -26.79 17.20
N LEU A 17 -5.91 -26.78 18.53
CA LEU A 17 -5.85 -25.54 19.31
C LEU A 17 -4.55 -24.76 19.07
N SER A 18 -3.41 -25.46 19.01
CA SER A 18 -2.11 -24.86 18.71
C SER A 18 -2.08 -24.24 17.32
N ALA A 19 -2.58 -24.92 16.30
CA ALA A 19 -2.67 -24.39 14.94
C ALA A 19 -3.58 -23.17 14.85
N ARG A 20 -4.71 -23.17 15.56
CA ARG A 20 -5.63 -22.02 15.62
C ARG A 20 -5.01 -20.83 16.36
N LEU A 21 -4.29 -21.09 17.44
CA LEU A 21 -3.55 -20.03 18.19
C LEU A 21 -2.48 -19.42 17.28
N GLN A 22 -1.64 -20.22 16.65
CA GLN A 22 -0.60 -19.75 15.73
C GLN A 22 -1.18 -18.86 14.63
N ARG A 23 -2.31 -19.25 14.03
CA ARG A 23 -2.97 -18.40 13.02
C ARG A 23 -3.38 -17.05 13.56
N ARG A 24 -3.84 -16.95 14.81
CA ARG A 24 -4.20 -15.69 15.46
C ARG A 24 -2.99 -14.83 15.79
N GLU A 25 -1.90 -15.44 16.23
CA GLU A 25 -0.63 -14.75 16.44
C GLU A 25 -0.11 -14.19 15.10
N ASP A 26 -0.14 -14.97 14.04
CA ASP A 26 0.24 -14.55 12.69
C ASP A 26 -0.61 -13.36 12.18
N GLU A 27 -1.93 -13.37 12.38
CA GLU A 27 -2.80 -12.24 12.05
C GLU A 27 -2.37 -10.96 12.80
N LEU A 28 -2.03 -11.06 14.08
CA LEU A 28 -1.57 -9.94 14.90
C LEU A 28 -0.19 -9.44 14.44
N ASP A 29 0.72 -10.31 14.08
CA ASP A 29 2.06 -9.96 13.61
C ASP A 29 2.01 -9.25 12.25
N VAL A 30 1.20 -9.73 11.31
CA VAL A 30 0.97 -9.07 10.01
C VAL A 30 0.34 -7.69 10.20
N ARG A 31 -0.67 -7.57 11.09
CA ARG A 31 -1.30 -6.30 11.42
C ARG A 31 -0.29 -5.32 12.01
N LYS A 32 0.53 -5.78 12.96
CA LYS A 32 1.59 -4.97 13.57
C LYS A 32 2.61 -4.50 12.54
N LEU A 33 2.99 -5.37 11.59
CA LEU A 33 3.90 -5.03 10.50
C LEU A 33 3.33 -3.92 9.61
N GLN A 34 2.04 -4.03 9.22
CA GLN A 34 1.36 -2.98 8.45
C GLN A 34 1.29 -1.65 9.20
N HIS A 35 0.97 -1.68 10.49
CA HIS A 35 0.93 -0.45 11.29
C HIS A 35 2.33 0.15 11.48
N LEU A 36 3.35 -0.68 11.67
CA LEU A 36 4.73 -0.20 11.77
C LEU A 36 5.18 0.47 10.46
N TYR A 37 4.85 -0.11 9.31
CA TYR A 37 5.09 0.54 8.01
C TYR A 37 4.53 1.98 8.00
N GLY A 38 3.28 2.18 8.45
CA GLY A 38 2.67 3.50 8.56
C GLY A 38 3.50 4.46 9.42
N TYR A 39 3.86 4.05 10.63
CA TYR A 39 4.66 4.88 11.53
C TYR A 39 6.04 5.24 10.98
N LEU A 40 6.71 4.31 10.29
CA LEU A 40 8.03 4.56 9.70
C LEU A 40 7.94 5.57 8.54
N ILE A 41 6.95 5.42 7.67
CA ILE A 41 6.71 6.36 6.56
C ILE A 41 6.36 7.75 7.08
N ASP A 42 5.50 7.88 8.09
CA ASP A 42 5.10 9.16 8.67
C ASP A 42 6.29 9.94 9.26
N LYS A 43 7.31 9.23 9.69
CA LYS A 43 8.53 9.83 10.23
C LYS A 43 9.70 9.79 9.25
N CYS A 44 9.43 9.50 7.98
CA CYS A 44 10.44 9.49 6.91
C CYS A 44 11.65 8.59 7.23
N LEU A 45 11.42 7.51 7.97
CA LEU A 45 12.40 6.48 8.29
C LEU A 45 12.50 5.49 7.12
N TYR A 46 13.01 5.97 6.00
CA TYR A 46 12.93 5.28 4.71
C TYR A 46 13.84 4.04 4.62
N ASN A 47 14.98 4.05 5.34
CA ASN A 47 15.84 2.86 5.42
C ASN A 47 15.12 1.72 6.15
N GLU A 48 14.55 2.03 7.30
CA GLU A 48 13.80 1.09 8.15
C GLU A 48 12.54 0.61 7.44
N THR A 49 11.92 1.47 6.65
CA THR A 49 10.78 1.08 5.79
C THR A 49 11.19 0.05 4.76
N ALA A 50 12.30 0.24 4.06
CA ALA A 50 12.79 -0.70 3.05
C ALA A 50 13.16 -2.06 3.66
N ASP A 51 13.61 -2.10 4.92
CA ASP A 51 13.97 -3.32 5.63
C ASP A 51 12.76 -4.20 6.03
N LEU A 52 11.53 -3.69 5.94
CA LEU A 52 10.32 -4.46 6.19
C LEU A 52 9.98 -5.48 5.09
N PHE A 53 10.62 -5.35 3.93
CA PHE A 53 10.29 -6.15 2.74
C PHE A 53 11.13 -7.42 2.64
N THR A 54 10.61 -8.39 1.88
CA THR A 54 11.39 -9.53 1.42
C THR A 54 12.45 -9.09 0.39
N ASP A 55 13.47 -9.91 0.14
CA ASP A 55 14.54 -9.59 -0.83
C ASP A 55 14.00 -9.41 -2.25
N ASP A 56 13.00 -10.18 -2.62
CA ASP A 56 12.28 -10.15 -3.91
C ASP A 56 10.97 -9.37 -3.86
N GLY A 57 10.78 -8.54 -2.84
CA GLY A 57 9.56 -7.77 -2.62
C GLY A 57 9.25 -6.78 -3.74
N GLU A 58 8.01 -6.31 -3.78
CA GLU A 58 7.52 -5.37 -4.77
C GLU A 58 6.72 -4.24 -4.13
N VAL A 59 6.93 -3.01 -4.60
CA VAL A 59 6.07 -1.86 -4.26
C VAL A 59 5.35 -1.38 -5.52
N ARG A 60 4.03 -1.35 -5.45
CA ARG A 60 3.13 -0.75 -6.45
C ARG A 60 2.58 0.54 -5.89
N PHE A 61 2.98 1.65 -6.49
CA PHE A 61 2.66 2.97 -5.97
C PHE A 61 2.46 3.97 -7.12
N PHE A 62 1.34 4.67 -7.15
CA PHE A 62 1.03 5.73 -8.13
C PHE A 62 1.43 5.41 -9.57
N GLY A 63 1.01 4.25 -10.08
CA GLY A 63 1.25 3.86 -11.47
C GLY A 63 2.64 3.28 -11.76
N GLY A 64 3.50 3.14 -10.77
CA GLY A 64 4.82 2.52 -10.89
C GLY A 64 4.95 1.23 -10.09
N VAL A 65 5.88 0.38 -10.51
CA VAL A 65 6.25 -0.87 -9.84
C VAL A 65 7.75 -0.87 -9.60
N TRP A 66 8.17 -1.00 -8.35
CA TRP A 66 9.57 -1.13 -7.92
C TRP A 66 9.80 -2.53 -7.38
N ARG A 67 10.82 -3.24 -7.89
CA ARG A 67 11.05 -4.67 -7.62
C ARG A 67 12.36 -4.95 -6.91
N GLY A 68 12.31 -5.91 -6.00
CA GLY A 68 13.42 -6.35 -5.17
C GLY A 68 13.96 -5.23 -4.27
N GLN A 69 14.89 -5.57 -3.38
CA GLN A 69 15.48 -4.59 -2.46
C GLN A 69 16.09 -3.38 -3.18
N ALA A 70 16.68 -3.56 -4.36
CA ALA A 70 17.24 -2.45 -5.14
C ALA A 70 16.15 -1.48 -5.60
N GLY A 71 15.04 -1.98 -6.16
CA GLY A 71 13.90 -1.14 -6.57
C GLY A 71 13.23 -0.46 -5.38
N ILE A 72 13.01 -1.19 -4.29
CA ILE A 72 12.40 -0.68 -3.07
C ILE A 72 13.23 0.46 -2.46
N ARG A 73 14.56 0.29 -2.36
CA ARG A 73 15.45 1.36 -1.88
C ARG A 73 15.50 2.54 -2.83
N ARG A 74 15.46 2.31 -4.14
CA ARG A 74 15.37 3.37 -5.14
C ARG A 74 14.11 4.23 -4.94
N LEU A 75 12.95 3.63 -4.59
CA LEU A 75 11.76 4.39 -4.25
C LEU A 75 11.88 5.14 -2.93
N TYR A 76 12.19 4.43 -1.84
CA TYR A 76 12.13 5.03 -0.51
C TYR A 76 13.38 5.88 -0.21
N VAL A 77 14.57 5.34 -0.43
CA VAL A 77 15.83 6.00 -0.03
C VAL A 77 16.29 7.02 -1.07
N GLU A 78 16.24 6.67 -2.36
CA GLU A 78 16.76 7.59 -3.39
C GLU A 78 15.72 8.62 -3.83
N ARG A 79 14.44 8.22 -3.99
CA ARG A 79 13.38 9.13 -4.48
C ARG A 79 12.69 9.89 -3.36
N PHE A 80 12.13 9.21 -2.36
CA PHE A 80 11.35 9.88 -1.31
C PHE A 80 12.23 10.66 -0.34
N GLN A 81 13.32 10.07 0.11
CA GLN A 81 14.25 10.73 1.02
C GLN A 81 14.86 11.99 0.39
N ALA A 82 15.29 11.93 -0.87
CA ALA A 82 15.77 13.12 -1.58
C ALA A 82 14.67 14.19 -1.72
N ARG A 83 13.45 13.78 -2.08
CA ARG A 83 12.35 14.70 -2.36
C ARG A 83 11.75 15.34 -1.11
N PHE A 84 11.55 14.57 -0.04
CA PHE A 84 10.78 15.01 1.12
C PHE A 84 11.66 15.50 2.27
N THR A 85 12.82 14.89 2.46
CA THR A 85 13.70 15.15 3.61
C THR A 85 15.14 15.57 3.24
N HIS A 86 15.35 16.00 1.99
CA HIS A 86 16.67 16.49 1.50
C HIS A 86 17.82 15.49 1.71
N GLY A 87 17.53 14.20 1.60
CA GLY A 87 18.50 13.12 1.81
C GLY A 87 18.68 12.71 3.28
N THR A 88 17.89 13.24 4.21
CA THR A 88 17.91 12.85 5.62
C THR A 88 16.99 11.65 5.85
N ASN A 89 17.48 10.62 6.51
CA ASN A 89 16.63 9.51 7.01
C ASN A 89 16.05 9.93 8.36
N GLY A 90 14.80 10.31 8.38
CA GLY A 90 14.07 10.79 9.55
C GLY A 90 13.32 12.10 9.30
N PRO A 91 12.54 12.57 10.29
CA PRO A 91 11.73 13.77 10.15
C PRO A 91 12.60 15.02 10.06
N ILE A 92 12.14 16.00 9.31
CA ILE A 92 12.71 17.34 9.25
C ILE A 92 11.68 18.39 9.66
N ASP A 93 12.15 19.51 10.17
CA ASP A 93 11.28 20.63 10.52
C ASP A 93 10.50 21.14 9.30
N GLY A 94 9.26 21.51 9.54
CA GLY A 94 8.39 22.09 8.52
C GLY A 94 7.80 21.13 7.50
N PHE A 95 8.12 19.83 7.53
CA PHE A 95 7.47 18.82 6.72
C PHE A 95 6.57 17.93 7.56
N LEU A 96 5.29 17.86 7.18
CA LEU A 96 4.30 16.95 7.74
C LEU A 96 4.03 15.82 6.77
N LEU A 97 4.07 14.59 7.26
CA LEU A 97 3.43 13.43 6.66
C LEU A 97 2.75 12.66 7.78
N ASP A 98 1.47 12.39 7.62
CA ASP A 98 0.64 11.64 8.57
C ASP A 98 -0.41 10.88 7.77
N HIS A 99 -0.35 9.53 7.79
CA HIS A 99 -1.27 8.69 7.03
C HIS A 99 -1.70 7.44 7.81
N PRO A 100 -2.63 7.59 8.75
CA PRO A 100 -3.15 6.48 9.54
C PRO A 100 -3.52 5.28 8.69
N GLN A 101 -3.15 4.09 9.17
CA GLN A 101 -3.56 2.81 8.62
C GLN A 101 -4.86 2.37 9.31
N LEU A 102 -5.97 2.35 8.56
CA LEU A 102 -7.31 2.24 9.12
C LEU A 102 -8.03 0.99 8.62
N GLN A 103 -8.94 0.45 9.43
CA GLN A 103 -9.91 -0.60 9.05
C GLN A 103 -9.25 -1.81 8.38
N ASP A 104 -8.19 -2.30 8.98
CA ASP A 104 -7.46 -3.44 8.45
C ASP A 104 -8.25 -4.75 8.55
N ILE A 105 -8.12 -5.58 7.51
CA ILE A 105 -8.59 -6.96 7.47
C ILE A 105 -7.37 -7.80 7.08
N VAL A 106 -7.06 -8.80 7.89
CA VAL A 106 -5.90 -9.68 7.70
C VAL A 106 -6.38 -11.13 7.59
N ASP A 107 -5.97 -11.81 6.54
CA ASP A 107 -6.23 -13.23 6.31
C ASP A 107 -4.92 -14.01 6.12
N ILE A 108 -4.72 -15.05 6.91
CA ILE A 108 -3.61 -15.99 6.76
C ILE A 108 -4.04 -17.10 5.80
N ASP A 109 -3.26 -17.34 4.77
CA ASP A 109 -3.52 -18.43 3.83
C ASP A 109 -3.41 -19.81 4.50
N ALA A 110 -3.93 -20.81 3.84
CA ALA A 110 -3.91 -22.20 4.31
C ALA A 110 -2.48 -22.75 4.44
N ASP A 111 -1.52 -22.19 3.68
CA ASP A 111 -0.11 -22.58 3.73
C ASP A 111 0.61 -22.13 5.03
N GLY A 112 0.01 -21.22 5.80
CA GLY A 112 0.56 -20.69 7.06
C GLY A 112 1.80 -19.79 6.89
N VAL A 113 2.22 -19.48 5.65
CA VAL A 113 3.40 -18.67 5.34
C VAL A 113 3.10 -17.51 4.38
N THR A 114 1.89 -17.45 3.86
CA THR A 114 1.36 -16.35 3.06
C THR A 114 0.22 -15.67 3.80
N ALA A 115 0.17 -14.35 3.74
CA ALA A 115 -0.95 -13.58 4.27
C ALA A 115 -1.35 -12.46 3.32
N TYR A 116 -2.59 -12.06 3.40
CA TYR A 116 -3.16 -10.93 2.68
C TYR A 116 -3.72 -9.94 3.68
N ALA A 117 -3.54 -8.66 3.41
CA ALA A 117 -4.18 -7.63 4.22
C ALA A 117 -4.67 -6.47 3.38
N ARG A 118 -5.88 -6.05 3.70
CA ARG A 118 -6.47 -4.82 3.21
C ARG A 118 -6.45 -3.79 4.32
N ALA A 119 -5.98 -2.59 4.02
CA ALA A 119 -6.05 -1.45 4.93
C ALA A 119 -6.46 -0.19 4.17
N ARG A 120 -7.09 0.73 4.85
CA ARG A 120 -7.41 2.05 4.33
C ARG A 120 -6.38 3.05 4.82
N SER A 121 -6.01 4.01 3.97
CA SER A 121 -5.19 5.15 4.36
C SER A 121 -5.93 6.46 4.10
N MET A 122 -5.76 7.40 5.02
CA MET A 122 -6.15 8.80 4.83
C MET A 122 -4.95 9.66 5.20
N MET A 123 -4.31 10.25 4.21
CA MET A 123 -3.05 10.96 4.36
C MET A 123 -3.25 12.47 4.37
N GLN A 124 -2.57 13.11 5.30
CA GLN A 124 -2.31 14.55 5.33
C GLN A 124 -0.81 14.77 5.12
N ALA A 125 -0.45 15.66 4.22
CA ALA A 125 0.94 16.02 4.01
C ALA A 125 1.08 17.49 3.65
N GLY A 126 2.26 18.06 3.91
CA GLY A 126 2.50 19.43 3.55
C GLY A 126 3.81 19.99 4.08
N ARG A 127 4.09 21.25 3.66
CA ARG A 127 5.20 22.03 4.16
C ARG A 127 4.68 23.32 4.78
N HIS A 128 5.18 23.65 5.95
CA HIS A 128 4.87 24.90 6.62
C HIS A 128 5.49 26.07 5.85
N LYS A 129 4.79 27.21 5.77
CA LYS A 129 5.20 28.39 5.02
C LYS A 129 6.57 28.97 5.41
N ASP A 130 6.97 28.82 6.67
CA ASP A 130 8.23 29.33 7.19
C ASP A 130 9.43 28.38 6.93
N TYR A 131 9.17 27.20 6.33
CA TYR A 131 10.15 26.16 6.02
C TYR A 131 10.13 25.81 4.52
N THR A 132 10.06 26.83 3.66
CA THR A 132 10.10 26.61 2.21
C THR A 132 11.48 26.11 1.79
N ASP A 133 11.49 25.15 0.88
CA ASP A 133 12.72 24.63 0.30
C ASP A 133 13.25 25.56 -0.79
N PRO A 134 14.40 26.25 -0.56
CA PRO A 134 14.99 27.12 -1.58
C PRO A 134 15.39 26.38 -2.87
N ALA A 135 15.71 25.06 -2.77
CA ALA A 135 16.05 24.22 -3.91
C ALA A 135 14.81 23.75 -4.68
N ASN A 136 13.64 23.84 -4.09
CA ASN A 136 12.39 23.44 -4.72
C ASN A 136 11.22 24.38 -4.36
N PRO A 137 11.29 25.65 -4.82
CA PRO A 137 10.29 26.66 -4.49
C PRO A 137 8.89 26.29 -5.01
N ALA A 138 8.78 25.41 -5.99
CA ALA A 138 7.50 24.87 -6.46
C ALA A 138 6.78 24.00 -5.42
N LEU A 139 7.49 23.51 -4.41
CA LEU A 139 6.91 22.83 -3.25
C LEU A 139 6.48 23.78 -2.13
N GLY A 140 6.63 25.08 -2.24
CA GLY A 140 6.24 26.15 -1.31
C GLY A 140 5.38 25.79 -0.11
N ALA A 141 4.67 26.69 0.48
CA ALA A 141 3.65 26.37 1.49
C ALA A 141 2.50 25.59 0.82
N ARG A 142 2.67 24.29 0.71
CA ARG A 142 1.72 23.41 0.06
C ARG A 142 1.23 22.35 1.04
N GLN A 143 -0.06 22.15 1.06
CA GLN A 143 -0.69 21.10 1.80
C GLN A 143 -1.63 20.31 0.88
N TRP A 144 -1.66 19.00 1.09
CA TRP A 144 -2.53 18.11 0.33
C TRP A 144 -2.99 16.95 1.20
N TRP A 145 -4.01 16.29 0.76
CA TRP A 145 -4.48 15.07 1.34
C TRP A 145 -4.82 14.04 0.27
N GLU A 146 -4.82 12.80 0.68
CA GLU A 146 -5.16 11.71 -0.21
C GLU A 146 -5.80 10.57 0.57
N GLY A 147 -6.54 9.73 -0.11
CA GLY A 147 -7.07 8.48 0.43
C GLY A 147 -6.81 7.33 -0.52
N GLY A 148 -6.47 6.20 0.05
CA GLY A 148 -6.17 5.01 -0.72
C GLY A 148 -6.49 3.72 0.03
N ILE A 149 -6.31 2.63 -0.69
CA ILE A 149 -6.44 1.28 -0.17
C ILE A 149 -5.12 0.56 -0.39
N TYR A 150 -4.59 -0.02 0.66
CA TYR A 150 -3.57 -1.06 0.59
C TYR A 150 -4.26 -2.41 0.39
N GLU A 151 -3.77 -3.18 -0.57
CA GLU A 151 -4.13 -4.58 -0.79
C GLU A 151 -2.83 -5.36 -0.91
N ASN A 152 -2.28 -5.74 0.24
CA ASN A 152 -0.91 -6.20 0.38
C ASN A 152 -0.81 -7.70 0.50
N THR A 153 0.35 -8.24 0.09
CA THR A 153 0.74 -9.63 0.33
C THR A 153 1.95 -9.68 1.24
N TYR A 154 1.94 -10.60 2.17
CA TYR A 154 3.04 -10.85 3.13
C TYR A 154 3.55 -12.27 3.01
N LYS A 155 4.81 -12.46 3.37
CA LYS A 155 5.46 -13.76 3.44
C LYS A 155 6.16 -13.93 4.79
N LYS A 156 6.06 -15.14 5.33
CA LYS A 156 6.83 -15.55 6.51
C LYS A 156 8.14 -16.18 6.06
N VAL A 157 9.25 -15.50 6.30
CA VAL A 157 10.60 -15.92 5.94
C VAL A 157 11.38 -16.16 7.23
N ASP A 158 11.90 -17.35 7.42
CA ASP A 158 12.62 -17.75 8.64
C ASP A 158 11.84 -17.45 9.93
N GLY A 159 10.52 -17.67 9.91
CA GLY A 159 9.61 -17.44 11.03
C GLY A 159 9.20 -15.97 11.23
N ILE A 160 9.65 -15.03 10.40
CA ILE A 160 9.39 -13.59 10.51
C ILE A 160 8.52 -13.13 9.34
N TRP A 161 7.42 -12.46 9.62
CA TRP A 161 6.58 -11.85 8.60
C TRP A 161 7.26 -10.62 7.97
N ARG A 162 7.24 -10.54 6.62
CA ARG A 162 7.75 -9.44 5.81
C ARG A 162 6.73 -9.04 4.75
N ILE A 163 6.82 -7.82 4.25
CA ILE A 163 6.00 -7.36 3.13
C ILE A 163 6.56 -7.96 1.84
N GLN A 164 5.77 -8.77 1.14
CA GLN A 164 6.12 -9.32 -0.18
C GLN A 164 5.67 -8.36 -1.29
N ILE A 165 4.43 -7.90 -1.24
CA ILE A 165 3.89 -6.91 -2.17
C ILE A 165 3.17 -5.85 -1.37
N LEU A 166 3.66 -4.63 -1.42
CA LEU A 166 2.92 -3.46 -1.00
C LEU A 166 2.21 -2.90 -2.23
N ASN A 167 0.88 -3.00 -2.25
CA ASN A 167 0.06 -2.54 -3.36
C ASN A 167 -0.86 -1.42 -2.86
N TYR A 168 -0.41 -0.18 -3.05
CA TYR A 168 -1.17 1.00 -2.70
C TYR A 168 -1.95 1.50 -3.91
N MET A 169 -3.26 1.50 -3.79
CA MET A 169 -4.19 1.98 -4.80
C MET A 169 -4.83 3.28 -4.32
N PRO A 170 -4.30 4.44 -4.76
CA PRO A 170 -4.89 5.73 -4.42
C PRO A 170 -6.30 5.82 -5.00
N GLN A 171 -7.24 6.31 -4.19
CA GLN A 171 -8.62 6.52 -4.60
C GLN A 171 -8.86 7.97 -5.00
N TRP A 172 -8.26 8.88 -4.30
CA TRP A 172 -8.32 10.32 -4.53
C TRP A 172 -7.06 10.99 -3.99
N HIS A 173 -6.66 12.08 -4.65
CA HIS A 173 -5.58 12.95 -4.21
C HIS A 173 -6.02 14.38 -4.47
N ALA A 174 -5.90 15.26 -3.49
CA ALA A 174 -6.48 16.58 -3.55
C ALA A 174 -5.58 17.65 -2.94
N ASP A 175 -5.55 18.81 -3.57
CA ASP A 175 -5.10 20.04 -2.95
C ASP A 175 -5.99 20.34 -1.74
N PHE A 176 -5.40 20.78 -0.63
CA PHE A 176 -6.15 20.99 0.61
C PHE A 176 -7.20 22.08 0.49
N ASP A 177 -6.83 23.19 -0.14
CA ASP A 177 -7.71 24.37 -0.24
C ASP A 177 -8.84 24.16 -1.27
N GLN A 178 -8.55 23.42 -2.34
CA GLN A 178 -9.55 23.09 -3.37
C GLN A 178 -10.39 21.86 -3.01
N GLY A 179 -9.87 20.96 -2.16
CA GLY A 179 -10.49 19.70 -1.81
C GLY A 179 -10.65 18.78 -3.04
N TRP A 180 -11.23 17.60 -2.81
CA TRP A 180 -11.41 16.61 -3.89
C TRP A 180 -12.43 17.03 -4.96
N ALA A 181 -13.31 17.96 -4.66
CA ALA A 181 -14.34 18.40 -5.61
C ALA A 181 -13.81 19.30 -6.71
N ASN A 182 -12.75 20.07 -6.45
CA ASN A 182 -12.24 21.08 -7.37
C ASN A 182 -10.77 20.83 -7.78
N THR A 183 -10.10 19.85 -7.21
CA THR A 183 -8.75 19.48 -7.65
C THR A 183 -8.81 18.79 -9.01
N PRO A 184 -8.01 19.24 -10.02
CA PRO A 184 -7.93 18.57 -11.31
C PRO A 184 -7.49 17.11 -11.20
N ALA A 185 -7.99 16.25 -12.07
CA ALA A 185 -7.66 14.81 -12.08
C ALA A 185 -6.16 14.55 -12.29
N GLU A 186 -5.48 15.42 -13.05
CA GLU A 186 -4.04 15.39 -13.33
C GLU A 186 -3.17 16.07 -12.27
N TYR A 187 -3.71 16.42 -11.13
CA TYR A 187 -3.01 17.09 -10.02
C TYR A 187 -1.74 16.35 -9.59
N VAL A 188 -1.78 15.03 -9.61
CA VAL A 188 -0.60 14.17 -9.42
C VAL A 188 -0.31 13.41 -10.69
N PRO A 189 0.78 13.72 -11.38
CA PRO A 189 1.17 13.00 -12.58
C PRO A 189 1.67 11.59 -12.23
N PHE A 190 1.16 10.59 -12.93
CA PHE A 190 1.72 9.24 -12.90
C PHE A 190 3.05 9.18 -13.65
N PRO A 191 3.98 8.28 -13.27
CA PRO A 191 5.23 8.09 -14.00
C PRO A 191 4.96 7.66 -15.44
N LYS A 192 5.76 8.18 -16.38
CA LYS A 192 5.66 7.88 -17.82
C LYS A 192 6.89 7.16 -18.34
N ILE A 193 7.96 7.15 -17.59
CA ILE A 193 9.24 6.53 -17.93
C ILE A 193 9.71 5.66 -16.77
N THR A 194 10.51 4.66 -17.08
CA THR A 194 11.01 3.66 -16.13
C THR A 194 12.50 3.86 -15.86
N TYR A 195 13.03 3.11 -14.92
CA TYR A 195 14.46 2.93 -14.75
C TYR A 195 15.03 2.17 -15.97
N PRO A 196 16.21 2.50 -16.50
CA PRO A 196 17.17 3.49 -16.00
C PRO A 196 17.01 4.92 -16.54
N GLU A 197 16.11 5.20 -17.45
CA GLU A 197 15.89 6.55 -18.03
C GLU A 197 15.49 7.57 -16.97
N ASP A 198 14.64 7.20 -15.99
CA ASP A 198 14.49 7.90 -14.71
C ASP A 198 15.34 7.15 -13.67
N PRO A 199 16.45 7.71 -13.19
CA PRO A 199 17.34 7.02 -12.24
C PRO A 199 16.65 6.60 -10.93
N THR A 200 15.55 7.26 -10.56
CA THR A 200 14.73 6.92 -9.38
C THR A 200 13.37 6.33 -9.77
N GLY A 201 13.17 6.06 -11.04
CA GLY A 201 11.92 5.57 -11.63
C GLY A 201 11.59 4.13 -11.26
N PRO A 202 10.34 3.72 -11.57
CA PRO A 202 9.91 2.35 -11.40
C PRO A 202 10.55 1.40 -12.41
N ASP A 203 10.56 0.11 -12.11
CA ASP A 203 10.99 -0.95 -13.04
C ASP A 203 9.94 -1.25 -14.10
N ALA A 204 8.67 -0.95 -13.82
CA ALA A 204 7.56 -1.09 -14.77
C ALA A 204 6.46 -0.07 -14.48
N LEU A 205 5.61 0.17 -15.47
CA LEU A 205 4.43 1.04 -15.35
C LEU A 205 3.15 0.21 -15.22
N ILE A 206 2.23 0.69 -14.39
CA ILE A 206 0.85 0.21 -14.32
C ILE A 206 0.03 1.11 -15.22
N THR A 207 -0.51 0.55 -16.31
CA THR A 207 -1.29 1.29 -17.30
C THR A 207 -2.77 1.43 -16.93
N ASP A 208 -3.31 0.48 -16.16
CA ASP A 208 -4.68 0.54 -15.63
C ASP A 208 -4.66 1.17 -14.22
N HIS A 209 -4.47 2.47 -14.18
CA HIS A 209 -4.57 3.27 -12.97
C HIS A 209 -5.71 4.29 -13.10
N TRP A 210 -6.24 4.70 -11.97
CA TRP A 210 -7.37 5.63 -11.90
C TRP A 210 -7.34 6.38 -10.58
N LEU A 211 -7.87 7.59 -10.62
CA LEU A 211 -8.09 8.46 -9.47
C LEU A 211 -9.44 9.14 -9.60
N TRP A 212 -9.99 9.59 -8.47
CA TRP A 212 -11.12 10.51 -8.48
C TRP A 212 -10.93 11.62 -9.52
N PRO A 213 -11.96 11.94 -10.34
CA PRO A 213 -13.37 11.55 -10.23
C PRO A 213 -13.72 10.18 -10.84
N THR A 214 -12.79 9.43 -11.40
CA THR A 214 -13.03 8.06 -11.83
C THR A 214 -12.99 7.13 -10.61
N HIS A 215 -13.90 6.18 -10.55
CA HIS A 215 -14.01 5.25 -9.42
C HIS A 215 -14.06 3.81 -9.90
N LYS A 216 -13.24 2.96 -9.29
CA LYS A 216 -13.26 1.52 -9.50
C LYS A 216 -13.30 0.79 -8.16
N LEU A 217 -13.90 -0.38 -8.15
CA LEU A 217 -13.80 -1.26 -7.00
C LEU A 217 -12.38 -1.87 -6.97
N VAL A 218 -11.67 -1.67 -5.88
CA VAL A 218 -10.46 -2.45 -5.59
C VAL A 218 -10.89 -3.88 -5.28
N PRO A 219 -10.41 -4.89 -6.02
CA PRO A 219 -10.76 -6.28 -5.76
C PRO A 219 -10.49 -6.67 -4.31
N PHE A 220 -11.37 -7.46 -3.74
CA PHE A 220 -11.17 -8.01 -2.40
C PHE A 220 -10.42 -9.35 -2.50
N HIS A 221 -9.46 -9.57 -1.62
CA HIS A 221 -8.77 -10.87 -1.52
C HIS A 221 -9.63 -11.94 -0.83
N MET A 222 -10.70 -11.53 -0.13
CA MET A 222 -11.59 -12.42 0.60
C MET A 222 -13.03 -12.36 0.05
N PRO A 223 -13.80 -13.44 0.17
CA PRO A 223 -15.22 -13.44 -0.15
C PRO A 223 -16.05 -12.70 0.92
N HIS A 224 -17.29 -12.43 0.62
CA HIS A 224 -18.23 -11.84 1.57
C HIS A 224 -18.44 -12.77 2.79
N PRO A 225 -18.17 -12.32 4.03
CA PRO A 225 -18.06 -13.19 5.20
C PRO A 225 -19.37 -13.86 5.63
N VAL A 226 -20.52 -13.33 5.18
CA VAL A 226 -21.84 -13.90 5.51
C VAL A 226 -22.36 -14.82 4.41
N THR A 227 -22.14 -14.47 3.14
CA THR A 227 -22.73 -15.21 2.01
C THR A 227 -21.74 -16.15 1.34
N GLY A 228 -20.44 -16.02 1.60
CA GLY A 228 -19.37 -16.76 0.93
C GLY A 228 -19.17 -16.42 -0.56
N LYS A 229 -19.90 -15.44 -1.08
CA LYS A 229 -19.82 -15.05 -2.48
C LYS A 229 -18.67 -14.06 -2.72
N GLU A 230 -18.12 -14.08 -3.94
CA GLU A 230 -17.21 -13.06 -4.40
C GLU A 230 -17.86 -11.67 -4.32
N ILE A 231 -17.06 -10.66 -3.94
CA ILE A 231 -17.51 -9.26 -3.85
C ILE A 231 -17.17 -8.58 -5.18
N VAL A 232 -18.18 -8.36 -6.01
CA VAL A 232 -18.06 -7.71 -7.32
C VAL A 232 -18.97 -6.49 -7.39
N ALA A 233 -18.61 -5.51 -8.21
CA ALA A 233 -19.45 -4.35 -8.48
C ALA A 233 -20.14 -4.48 -9.84
N GLU A 234 -21.41 -4.14 -9.89
CA GLU A 234 -22.07 -3.82 -11.16
C GLU A 234 -21.56 -2.45 -11.62
N ARG A 235 -21.24 -2.36 -12.90
CA ARG A 235 -20.74 -1.11 -13.47
C ARG A 235 -21.89 -0.36 -14.15
N TRP A 236 -21.92 0.95 -13.91
CA TRP A 236 -22.84 1.81 -14.65
C TRP A 236 -22.47 1.86 -16.14
N GLN A 237 -23.47 1.75 -17.03
CA GLN A 237 -23.22 1.66 -18.47
C GLN A 237 -22.43 2.85 -19.01
N GLY A 238 -22.69 4.05 -18.54
CA GLY A 238 -21.97 5.25 -18.95
C GLY A 238 -20.47 5.27 -18.59
N ASP A 239 -20.03 4.51 -17.57
CA ASP A 239 -18.61 4.34 -17.27
C ASP A 239 -17.96 3.38 -18.26
N ILE A 240 -18.67 2.31 -18.62
CA ILE A 240 -18.24 1.34 -19.63
C ILE A 240 -18.06 2.04 -20.98
N ASP A 241 -19.02 2.84 -21.37
CA ASP A 241 -19.01 3.58 -22.66
C ASP A 241 -17.84 4.57 -22.72
N ARG A 242 -17.55 5.29 -21.62
CA ARG A 242 -16.42 6.21 -21.54
C ARG A 242 -15.07 5.50 -21.64
N GLU A 243 -14.90 4.36 -20.98
CA GLU A 243 -13.67 3.57 -21.08
C GLU A 243 -13.46 3.00 -22.47
N GLN A 244 -14.53 2.54 -23.13
CA GLN A 244 -14.47 2.06 -24.51
C GLN A 244 -14.06 3.17 -25.48
N ALA A 245 -14.63 4.36 -25.33
CA ALA A 245 -14.28 5.53 -26.13
C ALA A 245 -12.80 5.95 -25.91
N ALA A 246 -12.33 5.94 -24.66
CA ALA A 246 -10.95 6.26 -24.34
C ALA A 246 -9.96 5.25 -24.94
N ARG A 247 -10.26 3.96 -24.91
CA ARG A 247 -9.43 2.90 -25.51
C ARG A 247 -9.36 3.04 -27.05
N GLN A 248 -10.46 3.41 -27.69
CA GLN A 248 -10.49 3.64 -29.13
C GLN A 248 -9.65 4.86 -29.54
N ALA A 249 -9.67 5.93 -28.73
CA ALA A 249 -8.89 7.14 -28.98
C ALA A 249 -7.37 6.93 -28.84
N VAL A 250 -6.92 5.95 -28.04
CA VAL A 250 -5.50 5.59 -27.87
C VAL A 250 -5.00 4.68 -28.99
N SER A 251 -5.91 3.96 -29.67
CA SER A 251 -5.59 3.03 -30.76
C SER A 251 -5.74 3.63 -32.16
N ALA A 252 -6.13 4.89 -32.26
CA ALA A 252 -6.24 5.68 -33.50
C ALA A 252 -5.09 6.70 -33.61
#